data_b1226c63c0ebb863c1b84e7f6efa8ad9
#
_entry.id   b1226c63c0ebb863c1b84e7f6efa8ad9
#
_cell.length_a   1.000
_cell.length_b   1.000
_cell.length_c   1.000
_cell.angle_alpha   90.00
_cell.angle_beta   90.00
_cell.angle_gamma   90.00
#
_symmetry.space_group_name_H-M   'P 1'
#
loop_
_entity.id
_entity.type
_entity.pdbx_description
1 polymer ?
#
loop_
_entity_poly.entity_id
_entity_poly.type
_entity_poly.pdbx_seq_one_letter_code
_entity_poly.pdbx_strand_id
1 'polypeptide(L)'
;GFGDRGIEGMIQAAQYARENRVPCFGICLGMQIMVIEFARNVLGYKDANSSEFTPDGAHNVISLMPDQQGNIPKGGTMRLGKYPCTVKPGTKMAECYGESEIWERHRHRYEFNNDFRQEMQDAGLVISGTSPDGHLVETVELPGRDFHLGAQFHPEFKSRPNRAHPLFKGFIAAALRYRAAAQRDMLHL
;
A
#
# COMPACT_ATOMS: atom_id res chain seq x y z
N GLY A 1 -0.70 -5.44 -11.76
CA GLY A 1 -0.97 -6.67 -12.44
C GLY A 1 -0.79 -7.89 -11.56
N PHE A 2 -1.05 -9.04 -12.13
CA PHE A 2 -0.81 -10.33 -11.49
C PHE A 2 0.51 -10.94 -11.99
N GLY A 3 1.16 -11.77 -11.15
CA GLY A 3 2.38 -12.49 -11.47
C GLY A 3 3.66 -11.69 -11.22
N ASP A 4 4.79 -12.29 -11.54
CA ASP A 4 6.15 -11.81 -11.24
C ASP A 4 6.68 -10.76 -12.22
N ARG A 5 5.94 -10.45 -13.25
CA ARG A 5 6.36 -9.60 -14.36
C ARG A 5 6.50 -8.15 -13.95
N GLY A 6 7.71 -7.61 -14.03
CA GLY A 6 8.00 -6.20 -13.78
C GLY A 6 8.09 -5.82 -12.30
N ILE A 7 8.10 -6.78 -11.36
CA ILE A 7 8.14 -6.54 -9.92
C ILE A 7 9.34 -5.69 -9.53
N GLU A 8 10.55 -6.04 -9.98
CA GLU A 8 11.76 -5.28 -9.63
C GLU A 8 11.72 -3.83 -10.15
N GLY A 9 11.18 -3.60 -11.35
CA GLY A 9 10.98 -2.24 -11.86
C GLY A 9 9.97 -1.43 -11.03
N MET A 10 8.90 -2.06 -10.55
CA MET A 10 7.96 -1.40 -9.64
C MET A 10 8.58 -1.09 -8.28
N ILE A 11 9.43 -1.97 -7.74
CA ILE A 11 10.16 -1.72 -6.50
C ILE A 11 11.11 -0.52 -6.66
N GLN A 12 11.85 -0.44 -7.77
CA GLN A 12 12.72 0.70 -8.08
C GLN A 12 11.92 2.00 -8.22
N ALA A 13 10.77 1.97 -8.86
CA ALA A 13 9.89 3.14 -8.97
C ALA A 13 9.36 3.60 -7.60
N ALA A 14 8.97 2.67 -6.74
CA ALA A 14 8.53 2.97 -5.37
C ALA A 14 9.67 3.56 -4.53
N GLN A 15 10.90 3.01 -4.66
CA GLN A 15 12.10 3.55 -4.02
C GLN A 15 12.39 4.99 -4.46
N TYR A 16 12.41 5.22 -5.77
CA TYR A 16 12.62 6.55 -6.31
C TYR A 16 11.59 7.56 -5.78
N ALA A 17 10.32 7.17 -5.78
CA ALA A 17 9.25 8.02 -5.28
C ALA A 17 9.42 8.33 -3.79
N ARG A 18 9.79 7.34 -2.98
CA ARG A 18 10.02 7.51 -1.55
C ARG A 18 11.21 8.43 -1.27
N GLU A 19 12.34 8.22 -1.93
CA GLU A 19 13.57 8.98 -1.72
C GLU A 19 13.46 10.43 -2.23
N ASN A 20 12.79 10.62 -3.36
CA ASN A 20 12.65 11.93 -4.01
C ASN A 20 11.33 12.65 -3.67
N ARG A 21 10.55 12.12 -2.74
CA ARG A 21 9.27 12.71 -2.29
C ARG A 21 8.25 12.91 -3.41
N VAL A 22 8.33 12.10 -4.45
CA VAL A 22 7.34 12.10 -5.53
C VAL A 22 6.06 11.48 -5.00
N PRO A 23 4.89 12.10 -5.21
CA PRO A 23 3.62 11.48 -4.84
C PRO A 23 3.48 10.09 -5.45
N CYS A 24 3.17 9.10 -4.60
CA CYS A 24 3.10 7.70 -5.00
C CYS A 24 1.85 7.06 -4.40
N PHE A 25 1.10 6.35 -5.23
CA PHE A 25 -0.08 5.60 -4.83
C PHE A 25 0.02 4.14 -5.27
N GLY A 26 0.15 3.23 -4.32
CA GLY A 26 0.18 1.79 -4.56
C GLY A 26 -1.21 1.16 -4.37
N ILE A 27 -1.74 0.53 -5.41
CA ILE A 27 -3.04 -0.15 -5.36
C ILE A 27 -2.82 -1.66 -5.43
N CYS A 28 -3.39 -2.41 -4.50
CA CYS A 28 -3.31 -3.87 -4.39
C CYS A 28 -1.86 -4.37 -4.43
N LEU A 29 -1.40 -4.94 -5.54
CA LEU A 29 0.02 -5.29 -5.75
C LEU A 29 0.93 -4.08 -5.53
N GLY A 30 0.51 -2.88 -5.89
CA GLY A 30 1.27 -1.66 -5.67
C GLY A 30 1.55 -1.37 -4.20
N MET A 31 0.59 -1.59 -3.30
CA MET A 31 0.84 -1.53 -1.86
C MET A 31 1.85 -2.58 -1.42
N GLN A 32 1.71 -3.82 -1.88
CA GLN A 32 2.63 -4.91 -1.56
C GLN A 32 4.06 -4.58 -2.01
N ILE A 33 4.21 -4.00 -3.19
CA ILE A 33 5.50 -3.51 -3.71
C ILE A 33 6.10 -2.42 -2.80
N MET A 34 5.30 -1.48 -2.32
CA MET A 34 5.77 -0.44 -1.40
C MET A 34 6.25 -1.03 -0.07
N VAL A 35 5.58 -2.07 0.44
CA VAL A 35 5.98 -2.80 1.65
C VAL A 35 7.29 -3.57 1.43
N ILE A 36 7.43 -4.26 0.29
CA ILE A 36 8.67 -4.98 -0.07
C ILE A 36 9.83 -3.99 -0.22
N GLU A 37 9.61 -2.87 -0.91
CA GLU A 37 10.62 -1.81 -1.06
C GLU A 37 11.09 -1.29 0.28
N PHE A 38 10.15 -0.99 1.18
CA PHE A 38 10.46 -0.48 2.51
C PHE A 38 11.28 -1.50 3.32
N ALA A 39 10.91 -2.76 3.28
CA ALA A 39 11.67 -3.83 3.94
C ALA A 39 13.09 -3.96 3.39
N ARG A 40 13.27 -3.89 2.07
CA ARG A 40 14.59 -4.00 1.43
C ARG A 40 15.51 -2.82 1.72
N ASN A 41 15.00 -1.61 1.61
CA ASN A 41 15.83 -0.39 1.56
C ASN A 41 15.80 0.40 2.87
N VAL A 42 14.84 0.17 3.77
CA VAL A 42 14.78 0.82 5.08
C VAL A 42 15.15 -0.15 6.20
N LEU A 43 14.59 -1.36 6.22
CA LEU A 43 14.94 -2.39 7.20
C LEU A 43 16.23 -3.15 6.85
N GLY A 44 16.65 -3.14 5.58
CA GLY A 44 17.86 -3.83 5.13
C GLY A 44 17.69 -5.31 4.76
N TYR A 45 16.47 -5.83 4.71
CA TYR A 45 16.15 -7.19 4.28
C TYR A 45 16.20 -7.30 2.76
N LYS A 46 17.39 -7.41 2.19
CA LYS A 46 17.60 -7.36 0.74
C LYS A 46 16.87 -8.44 -0.05
N ASP A 47 16.55 -9.55 0.58
CA ASP A 47 15.77 -10.68 0.06
C ASP A 47 14.26 -10.55 0.34
N ALA A 48 13.80 -9.46 0.97
CA ALA A 48 12.38 -9.27 1.26
C ALA A 48 11.53 -9.39 -0.01
N ASN A 49 10.45 -10.14 0.08
CA ASN A 49 9.59 -10.45 -1.06
C ASN A 49 8.17 -10.83 -0.62
N SER A 50 7.38 -11.29 -1.56
CA SER A 50 6.10 -11.94 -1.35
C SER A 50 6.26 -13.46 -1.47
N SER A 51 5.57 -14.23 -0.64
CA SER A 51 5.48 -15.69 -0.79
C SER A 51 4.79 -16.12 -2.09
N GLU A 52 4.16 -15.19 -2.81
CA GLU A 52 3.67 -15.41 -4.17
C GLU A 52 4.81 -15.69 -5.15
N PHE A 53 5.93 -14.98 -4.99
CA PHE A 53 7.09 -15.04 -5.91
C PHE A 53 8.23 -15.92 -5.36
N THR A 54 8.38 -15.94 -4.03
CA THR A 54 9.43 -16.70 -3.33
C THR A 54 8.79 -17.48 -2.17
N PRO A 55 8.13 -18.62 -2.39
CA PRO A 55 7.37 -19.32 -1.35
C PRO A 55 8.19 -19.64 -0.09
N ASP A 56 9.46 -19.97 -0.24
CA ASP A 56 10.37 -20.33 0.87
C ASP A 56 11.30 -19.19 1.29
N GLY A 57 10.97 -17.94 0.93
CA GLY A 57 11.77 -16.77 1.28
C GLY A 57 11.77 -16.49 2.78
N ALA A 58 12.95 -16.20 3.36
CA ALA A 58 13.08 -15.91 4.79
C ALA A 58 12.37 -14.63 5.22
N HIS A 59 12.32 -13.62 4.36
CA HIS A 59 11.70 -12.34 4.63
C HIS A 59 10.52 -12.08 3.70
N ASN A 60 9.53 -12.99 3.74
CA ASN A 60 8.27 -12.78 3.04
C ASN A 60 7.36 -11.82 3.81
N VAL A 61 7.56 -10.52 3.55
CA VAL A 61 6.79 -9.43 4.18
C VAL A 61 5.35 -9.33 3.65
N ILE A 62 5.08 -10.03 2.57
CA ILE A 62 3.75 -10.30 2.01
C ILE A 62 3.57 -11.81 1.96
N SER A 63 2.48 -12.32 2.51
CA SER A 63 2.21 -13.76 2.62
C SER A 63 0.73 -14.09 2.42
N LEU A 64 0.44 -15.38 2.25
CA LEU A 64 -0.94 -15.86 2.30
C LEU A 64 -1.54 -15.58 3.68
N MET A 65 -2.84 -15.30 3.72
CA MET A 65 -3.56 -15.18 4.98
C MET A 65 -3.45 -16.50 5.79
N PRO A 66 -3.39 -16.43 7.14
CA PRO A 66 -3.28 -17.62 7.99
C PRO A 66 -4.34 -18.69 7.69
N ASP A 67 -5.57 -18.29 7.41
CA ASP A 67 -6.70 -19.18 7.06
C ASP A 67 -6.50 -19.92 5.72
N GLN A 68 -5.50 -19.52 4.95
CA GLN A 68 -5.19 -20.08 3.63
C GLN A 68 -3.99 -21.03 3.66
N GLN A 69 -3.33 -21.19 4.80
CA GLN A 69 -2.16 -22.07 4.96
C GLN A 69 -2.54 -23.57 5.18
N GLY A 70 -3.82 -23.89 5.25
CA GLY A 70 -4.31 -25.28 5.29
C GLY A 70 -4.62 -25.83 3.90
N ASN A 71 -4.87 -27.16 3.80
CA ASN A 71 -5.21 -27.92 2.58
C ASN A 71 -6.50 -27.45 1.85
N ILE A 72 -6.69 -26.15 1.66
CA ILE A 72 -7.84 -25.58 0.98
C ILE A 72 -7.51 -25.51 -0.53
N PRO A 73 -8.42 -25.95 -1.41
CA PRO A 73 -8.22 -25.86 -2.86
C PRO A 73 -7.92 -24.42 -3.28
N LYS A 74 -6.90 -24.22 -4.11
CA LYS A 74 -6.39 -22.91 -4.59
C LYS A 74 -7.45 -21.94 -5.15
N GLY A 75 -8.70 -22.35 -5.31
CA GLY A 75 -9.80 -21.53 -5.83
C GLY A 75 -10.67 -20.82 -4.79
N GLY A 76 -10.63 -21.22 -3.49
CA GLY A 76 -11.58 -20.77 -2.47
C GLY A 76 -11.11 -19.66 -1.51
N THR A 77 -9.88 -19.18 -1.64
CA THR A 77 -9.20 -18.37 -0.61
C THR A 77 -8.92 -16.92 -1.01
N MET A 78 -9.59 -16.44 -2.06
CA MET A 78 -9.46 -15.05 -2.48
C MET A 78 -10.35 -14.16 -1.60
N ARG A 79 -9.78 -13.10 -1.02
CA ARG A 79 -10.57 -12.05 -0.41
C ARG A 79 -11.22 -11.23 -1.53
N LEU A 80 -12.50 -11.46 -1.73
CA LEU A 80 -13.28 -10.92 -2.83
C LEU A 80 -14.54 -10.21 -2.30
N GLY A 81 -14.75 -8.96 -2.71
CA GLY A 81 -15.95 -8.21 -2.36
C GLY A 81 -15.69 -7.01 -1.47
N LYS A 82 -16.74 -6.54 -0.80
CA LYS A 82 -16.75 -5.33 0.02
C LYS A 82 -16.46 -5.69 1.48
N TYR A 83 -15.43 -5.05 2.05
CA TYR A 83 -15.02 -5.25 3.45
C TYR A 83 -14.86 -3.92 4.18
N PRO A 84 -15.10 -3.89 5.50
CA PRO A 84 -14.88 -2.70 6.31
C PRO A 84 -13.39 -2.49 6.58
N CYS A 85 -13.00 -1.22 6.72
CA CYS A 85 -11.67 -0.81 7.12
C CYS A 85 -11.77 0.31 8.15
N THR A 86 -11.11 0.13 9.29
CA THR A 86 -10.96 1.17 10.32
C THR A 86 -9.79 2.06 9.96
N VAL A 87 -10.04 3.34 9.88
CA VAL A 87 -9.06 4.38 9.49
C VAL A 87 -8.42 4.99 10.72
N LYS A 88 -7.09 5.01 10.75
CA LYS A 88 -6.33 5.60 11.85
C LYS A 88 -6.39 7.13 11.79
N PRO A 89 -6.79 7.81 12.88
CA PRO A 89 -6.79 9.27 12.94
C PRO A 89 -5.40 9.87 12.72
N GLY A 90 -5.36 11.08 12.16
CA GLY A 90 -4.11 11.83 11.96
C GLY A 90 -3.24 11.31 10.79
N THR A 91 -3.79 10.49 9.92
CA THR A 91 -3.13 9.94 8.76
C THR A 91 -3.61 10.62 7.47
N LYS A 92 -2.85 10.47 6.38
CA LYS A 92 -3.28 10.91 5.03
C LYS A 92 -4.55 10.19 4.59
N MET A 93 -4.67 8.93 4.97
CA MET A 93 -5.88 8.14 4.78
C MET A 93 -7.10 8.84 5.42
N ALA A 94 -6.99 9.23 6.70
CA ALA A 94 -8.06 9.93 7.42
C ALA A 94 -8.36 11.31 6.80
N GLU A 95 -7.35 12.04 6.36
CA GLU A 95 -7.51 13.32 5.65
C GLU A 95 -8.32 13.15 4.36
N CYS A 96 -8.04 12.11 3.58
CA CYS A 96 -8.73 11.86 2.31
C CYS A 96 -10.20 11.48 2.50
N TYR A 97 -10.49 10.61 3.45
CA TYR A 97 -11.86 10.08 3.62
C TYR A 97 -12.74 10.96 4.53
N GLY A 98 -12.17 11.52 5.59
CA GLY A 98 -12.95 12.24 6.61
C GLY A 98 -13.84 11.35 7.47
N GLU A 99 -13.65 10.04 7.43
CA GLU A 99 -14.43 9.01 8.12
C GLU A 99 -13.50 8.05 8.86
N SER A 100 -13.95 7.54 10.02
CA SER A 100 -13.17 6.58 10.83
C SER A 100 -13.39 5.13 10.43
N GLU A 101 -14.45 4.83 9.71
CA GLU A 101 -14.77 3.53 9.15
C GLU A 101 -15.20 3.70 7.70
N ILE A 102 -14.61 2.91 6.81
CA ILE A 102 -14.91 2.91 5.39
C ILE A 102 -15.15 1.49 4.90
N TRP A 103 -15.75 1.38 3.73
CA TRP A 103 -16.02 0.10 3.09
C TRP A 103 -15.45 0.08 1.70
N GLU A 104 -14.48 -0.81 1.45
CA GLU A 104 -13.77 -0.90 0.17
C GLU A 104 -13.83 -2.30 -0.45
N ARG A 105 -13.57 -2.38 -1.76
CA ARG A 105 -13.65 -3.65 -2.50
C ARG A 105 -12.28 -4.26 -2.69
N HIS A 106 -12.18 -5.55 -2.37
CA HIS A 106 -10.95 -6.34 -2.41
C HIS A 106 -11.00 -7.40 -3.51
N ARG A 107 -9.82 -7.73 -4.03
CA ARG A 107 -9.60 -8.86 -4.94
C ARG A 107 -8.13 -9.28 -4.85
N HIS A 108 -7.78 -10.01 -3.80
CA HIS A 108 -6.40 -10.48 -3.57
C HIS A 108 -6.38 -11.69 -2.65
N ARG A 109 -5.24 -12.42 -2.65
CA ARG A 109 -4.97 -13.58 -1.80
C ARG A 109 -3.87 -13.31 -0.79
N TYR A 110 -2.90 -12.47 -1.15
CA TYR A 110 -1.74 -12.16 -0.35
C TYR A 110 -1.98 -10.89 0.44
N GLU A 111 -1.45 -10.88 1.66
CA GLU A 111 -1.65 -9.81 2.65
C GLU A 111 -0.31 -9.40 3.23
N PHE A 112 -0.28 -8.25 3.87
CA PHE A 112 0.83 -7.82 4.72
C PHE A 112 1.08 -8.87 5.82
N ASN A 113 2.34 -9.30 5.95
CA ASN A 113 2.73 -10.28 6.96
C ASN A 113 2.95 -9.58 8.31
N ASN A 114 2.08 -9.87 9.28
CA ASN A 114 2.11 -9.25 10.61
C ASN A 114 3.37 -9.58 11.43
N ASP A 115 4.14 -10.61 11.08
CA ASP A 115 5.42 -10.91 11.75
C ASP A 115 6.42 -9.75 11.62
N PHE A 116 6.33 -8.97 10.54
CA PHE A 116 7.18 -7.80 10.27
C PHE A 116 6.53 -6.47 10.66
N ARG A 117 5.30 -6.49 11.18
CA ARG A 117 4.51 -5.27 11.42
C ARG A 117 5.18 -4.32 12.40
N GLN A 118 5.65 -4.84 13.53
CA GLN A 118 6.26 -4.01 14.55
C GLN A 118 7.54 -3.35 14.05
N GLU A 119 8.42 -4.10 13.42
CA GLU A 119 9.68 -3.58 12.87
C GLU A 119 9.45 -2.47 11.84
N MET A 120 8.48 -2.66 10.94
CA MET A 120 8.14 -1.65 9.95
C MET A 120 7.59 -0.38 10.58
N GLN A 121 6.74 -0.51 11.62
CA GLN A 121 6.22 0.64 12.36
C GLN A 121 7.33 1.38 13.12
N ASP A 122 8.24 0.66 13.76
CA ASP A 122 9.40 1.24 14.44
C ASP A 122 10.34 1.98 13.49
N ALA A 123 10.43 1.53 12.25
CA ALA A 123 11.19 2.17 11.18
C ALA A 123 10.44 3.33 10.50
N GLY A 124 9.19 3.62 10.89
CA GLY A 124 8.42 4.78 10.44
C GLY A 124 7.32 4.51 9.42
N LEU A 125 7.04 3.26 9.05
CA LEU A 125 5.87 2.93 8.24
C LEU A 125 4.61 3.06 9.11
N VAL A 126 3.63 3.81 8.64
CA VAL A 126 2.35 3.96 9.34
C VAL A 126 1.33 3.00 8.76
N ILE A 127 0.76 2.16 9.62
CA ILE A 127 -0.45 1.40 9.30
C ILE A 127 -1.64 2.34 9.48
N SER A 128 -2.16 2.84 8.39
CA SER A 128 -3.21 3.87 8.38
C SER A 128 -4.63 3.32 8.26
N GLY A 129 -4.78 2.04 7.93
CA GLY A 129 -6.05 1.34 7.89
C GLY A 129 -5.90 -0.15 8.18
N THR A 130 -6.86 -0.68 8.92
CA THR A 130 -6.89 -2.11 9.29
C THR A 130 -8.30 -2.68 9.15
N SER A 131 -8.42 -4.01 9.14
CA SER A 131 -9.71 -4.65 9.44
C SER A 131 -10.21 -4.22 10.83
N PRO A 132 -11.54 -4.28 11.12
CA PRO A 132 -12.09 -3.81 12.40
C PRO A 132 -11.50 -4.48 13.64
N ASP A 133 -11.06 -5.73 13.53
CA ASP A 133 -10.36 -6.47 14.57
C ASP A 133 -8.86 -6.07 14.70
N GLY A 134 -8.38 -5.18 13.82
CA GLY A 134 -6.99 -4.72 13.77
C GLY A 134 -6.00 -5.72 13.20
N HIS A 135 -6.44 -6.90 12.76
CA HIS A 135 -5.55 -7.98 12.33
C HIS A 135 -4.98 -7.75 10.93
N LEU A 136 -5.82 -7.48 9.94
CA LEU A 136 -5.38 -7.28 8.56
C LEU A 136 -4.97 -5.83 8.32
N VAL A 137 -3.84 -5.64 7.67
CA VAL A 137 -3.35 -4.32 7.24
C VAL A 137 -3.95 -3.99 5.88
N GLU A 138 -4.78 -2.95 5.84
CA GLU A 138 -5.51 -2.53 4.65
C GLU A 138 -4.82 -1.38 3.90
N THR A 139 -4.16 -0.51 4.65
CA THR A 139 -3.42 0.63 4.08
C THR A 139 -2.15 0.92 4.86
N VAL A 140 -1.12 1.36 4.13
CA VAL A 140 0.16 1.82 4.67
C VAL A 140 0.49 3.19 4.11
N GLU A 141 1.21 4.02 4.88
CA GLU A 141 1.68 5.31 4.41
C GLU A 141 2.99 5.73 5.09
N LEU A 142 3.70 6.65 4.46
CA LEU A 142 4.87 7.29 5.04
C LEU A 142 4.56 8.74 5.43
N PRO A 143 4.70 9.09 6.71
CA PRO A 143 4.53 10.47 7.17
C PRO A 143 5.60 11.38 6.58
N GLY A 144 5.33 12.68 6.53
CA GLY A 144 6.25 13.67 5.98
C GLY A 144 6.40 13.62 4.45
N ARG A 145 5.56 12.83 3.77
CA ARG A 145 5.36 12.83 2.32
C ARG A 145 3.99 13.46 2.03
N ASP A 146 3.88 14.21 0.93
CA ASP A 146 2.59 14.79 0.56
C ASP A 146 1.57 13.70 0.22
N PHE A 147 2.00 12.66 -0.50
CA PHE A 147 1.22 11.46 -0.72
C PHE A 147 2.13 10.26 -1.02
N HIS A 148 2.34 9.39 -0.05
CA HIS A 148 3.02 8.10 -0.24
C HIS A 148 2.18 7.06 0.49
N LEU A 149 1.18 6.51 -0.19
CA LEU A 149 0.13 5.69 0.39
C LEU A 149 -0.10 4.43 -0.45
N GLY A 150 -0.20 3.29 0.20
CA GLY A 150 -0.60 2.01 -0.37
C GLY A 150 -1.95 1.56 0.17
N ALA A 151 -2.81 1.04 -0.70
CA ALA A 151 -4.10 0.45 -0.36
C ALA A 151 -4.20 -0.98 -0.91
N GLN A 152 -4.57 -1.95 -0.07
CA GLN A 152 -4.73 -3.35 -0.48
C GLN A 152 -5.99 -3.55 -1.31
N PHE A 153 -7.01 -2.75 -1.09
CA PHE A 153 -8.25 -2.74 -1.85
C PHE A 153 -8.11 -1.99 -3.19
N HIS A 154 -9.18 -2.02 -3.99
CA HIS A 154 -9.27 -1.45 -5.32
C HIS A 154 -10.21 -0.23 -5.35
N PRO A 155 -9.70 1.01 -5.11
CA PRO A 155 -10.52 2.22 -5.09
C PRO A 155 -11.18 2.53 -6.44
N GLU A 156 -10.59 2.04 -7.55
CA GLU A 156 -11.16 2.22 -8.89
C GLU A 156 -12.55 1.61 -9.04
N PHE A 157 -12.88 0.57 -8.28
CA PHE A 157 -14.22 -0.04 -8.33
C PHE A 157 -15.32 0.86 -7.77
N LYS A 158 -14.97 1.88 -6.99
CA LYS A 158 -15.90 2.84 -6.40
C LYS A 158 -15.80 4.24 -6.99
N SER A 159 -14.80 4.50 -7.81
CA SER A 159 -14.64 5.79 -8.49
C SER A 159 -15.61 5.94 -9.66
N ARG A 160 -16.11 7.15 -9.88
CA ARG A 160 -17.00 7.51 -10.99
C ARG A 160 -16.56 8.83 -11.60
N PRO A 161 -16.83 9.11 -12.88
CA PRO A 161 -16.45 10.37 -13.54
C PRO A 161 -16.95 11.61 -12.80
N ASN A 162 -18.15 11.57 -12.25
CA ASN A 162 -18.76 12.67 -11.51
C ASN A 162 -18.56 12.60 -9.98
N ARG A 163 -17.92 11.52 -9.48
CA ARG A 163 -17.62 11.31 -8.06
C ARG A 163 -16.34 10.51 -7.92
N ALA A 164 -15.22 11.20 -8.09
CA ALA A 164 -13.91 10.58 -7.94
C ALA A 164 -13.70 10.06 -6.52
N HIS A 165 -13.07 8.89 -6.40
CA HIS A 165 -12.72 8.29 -5.13
C HIS A 165 -11.81 9.22 -4.30
N PRO A 166 -11.97 9.30 -2.95
CA PRO A 166 -11.18 10.20 -2.10
C PRO A 166 -9.67 10.05 -2.27
N LEU A 167 -9.17 8.83 -2.36
CA LEU A 167 -7.72 8.58 -2.53
C LEU A 167 -7.20 9.08 -3.89
N PHE A 168 -7.97 8.98 -4.97
CA PHE A 168 -7.58 9.57 -6.25
C PHE A 168 -7.57 11.09 -6.20
N LYS A 169 -8.55 11.71 -5.52
CA LYS A 169 -8.54 13.17 -5.31
C LYS A 169 -7.28 13.61 -4.54
N GLY A 170 -6.96 12.93 -3.44
CA GLY A 170 -5.77 13.22 -2.63
C GLY A 170 -4.48 13.07 -3.42
N PHE A 171 -4.34 11.98 -4.17
CA PHE A 171 -3.18 11.71 -5.00
C PHE A 171 -2.97 12.76 -6.10
N ILE A 172 -4.04 13.10 -6.86
CA ILE A 172 -3.95 14.11 -7.92
C ILE A 172 -3.64 15.49 -7.34
N ALA A 173 -4.26 15.85 -6.21
CA ALA A 173 -3.95 17.12 -5.52
C ALA A 173 -2.47 17.20 -5.11
N ALA A 174 -1.91 16.13 -4.57
CA ALA A 174 -0.49 16.04 -4.25
C ALA A 174 0.41 16.15 -5.49
N ALA A 175 0.05 15.47 -6.58
CA ALA A 175 0.79 15.55 -7.85
C ALA A 175 0.80 16.98 -8.42
N LEU A 176 -0.30 17.70 -8.32
CA LEU A 176 -0.39 19.10 -8.75
C LEU A 176 0.51 20.02 -7.90
N ARG A 177 0.53 19.85 -6.58
CA ARG A 177 1.43 20.60 -5.68
C ARG A 177 2.89 20.29 -5.98
N TYR A 178 3.25 19.04 -6.18
CA TYR A 178 4.59 18.61 -6.54
C TYR A 178 5.06 19.28 -7.84
N ARG A 179 4.24 19.27 -8.88
CA ARG A 179 4.52 19.94 -10.15
C ARG A 179 4.73 21.44 -9.98
N ALA A 180 3.85 22.10 -9.21
CA ALA A 180 3.94 23.54 -8.97
C ALA A 180 5.21 23.93 -8.19
N ALA A 181 5.67 23.09 -7.26
CA ALA A 181 6.92 23.29 -6.55
C ALA A 181 8.13 23.17 -7.50
N ALA A 182 8.19 22.10 -8.31
CA ALA A 182 9.25 21.90 -9.29
C ALA A 182 9.36 23.05 -10.31
N GLN A 183 8.23 23.61 -10.74
CA GLN A 183 8.20 24.76 -11.64
C GLN A 183 8.76 26.03 -10.99
N ARG A 184 8.50 26.27 -9.69
CA ARG A 184 9.06 27.42 -8.96
C ARG A 184 10.58 27.31 -8.83
N ASP A 185 11.09 26.12 -8.52
CA ASP A 185 12.53 25.90 -8.37
C ASP A 185 13.29 26.18 -9.69
N MET A 186 12.70 25.83 -10.84
CA MET A 186 13.28 26.14 -12.16
C MET A 186 13.27 27.63 -12.52
N LEU A 187 12.38 28.44 -11.94
CA LEU A 187 12.31 29.87 -12.19
C LEU A 187 13.28 30.70 -11.32
N HIS A 188 13.89 30.07 -10.33
CA HIS A 188 14.86 30.67 -9.42
C HIS A 188 16.31 30.26 -9.71
N LEU A 189 16.55 29.52 -10.80
CA LEU A 189 17.86 29.18 -11.37
C LEU A 189 18.18 30.11 -12.55
#